data_0b922bb4449ea7b26648d092cfbb7d7a
#
_entry.id   0b922bb4449ea7b26648d092cfbb7d7a
#
_cell.length_a   1.000
_cell.length_b   1.000
_cell.length_c   1.000
_cell.angle_alpha   90.00
_cell.angle_beta   90.00
_cell.angle_gamma   90.00
#
_symmetry.space_group_name_H-M   'P 1'
#
loop_
_entity.id
_entity.type
_entity.pdbx_description
1 polymer ?
#
loop_
_entity_poly.entity_id
_entity_poly.type
_entity_poly.pdbx_seq_one_letter_code
_entity_poly.pdbx_strand_id
1 'polypeptide(L)'
;VADIPLRKNDILFIPSSLDMKGERTLTIDGEVNFPGVYQYADNTTIEDLVLQAGGFTEAASMAKVDVFRRIKNPDAVTDDEKLSETHSFSLRDGLVMGDGQDFHLQPYDEVFVRKSPAYSEQRNVKISGEVNFSGSYAMDNKNYRLSDLVKAAGGLSSLAYAKGARLQRKLTDEEKKQREVAMKVAQIQLYEESMRSEKTFDMARADSIQNLKLDLGDTYPVAINLEKAMRNPGSVDDVLLREGDELQIPQFSNTVKISGDVMYPISINYEKGKSLKYYIKRAGGYADRAHKSRVYAVYMNGAVEQLGRRSSKSIQPGCEIVVPSKPQRAKMSTAEMMTIGTSTASIATMIATLVNIFK
;
A
#
# COMPACT_ATOMS: atom_id res chain seq x y z
N VAL A 1 19.99 70.75 12.19
CA VAL A 1 20.84 69.70 11.59
C VAL A 1 22.17 70.41 11.33
N ALA A 2 23.26 69.92 11.93
CA ALA A 2 24.60 70.49 11.71
C ALA A 2 25.03 70.13 10.28
N ASP A 3 25.39 71.17 9.49
CA ASP A 3 25.92 71.02 8.16
C ASP A 3 27.36 70.48 8.27
N ILE A 4 27.60 69.31 7.72
CA ILE A 4 28.89 68.63 7.80
C ILE A 4 29.67 68.90 6.53
N PRO A 5 30.81 69.64 6.62
CA PRO A 5 31.62 69.94 5.45
C PRO A 5 32.30 68.67 4.91
N LEU A 6 32.04 68.36 3.64
CA LEU A 6 32.62 67.19 2.97
C LEU A 6 34.06 67.53 2.51
N ARG A 7 34.98 66.58 2.70
CA ARG A 7 36.39 66.64 2.28
C ARG A 7 36.61 65.74 1.05
N LYS A 8 37.73 65.97 0.36
CA LYS A 8 38.13 65.10 -0.77
C LYS A 8 38.27 63.62 -0.29
N ASN A 9 37.60 62.71 -0.98
CA ASN A 9 37.50 61.30 -0.71
C ASN A 9 36.48 60.90 0.38
N ASP A 10 35.65 61.82 0.89
CA ASP A 10 34.52 61.41 1.72
C ASP A 10 33.47 60.69 0.88
N ILE A 11 32.94 59.66 1.43
CA ILE A 11 31.83 58.84 0.82
C ILE A 11 30.57 59.10 1.64
N LEU A 12 29.60 59.75 1.03
CA LEU A 12 28.28 59.88 1.63
C LEU A 12 27.40 58.65 1.23
N PHE A 13 27.15 57.83 2.19
CA PHE A 13 26.22 56.70 2.00
C PHE A 13 24.83 57.10 2.49
N ILE A 14 23.85 57.10 1.57
CA ILE A 14 22.44 57.38 1.87
C ILE A 14 21.70 56.09 1.61
N PRO A 15 21.45 55.23 2.65
CA PRO A 15 20.70 54.02 2.47
C PRO A 15 19.25 54.34 2.16
N SER A 16 18.64 53.52 1.30
CA SER A 16 17.19 53.51 1.08
C SER A 16 16.49 53.10 2.38
N SER A 17 15.32 53.65 2.65
CA SER A 17 14.49 53.19 3.76
C SER A 17 14.10 51.70 3.64
N LEU A 18 14.11 51.15 2.41
CA LEU A 18 13.91 49.72 2.14
C LEU A 18 15.14 48.91 2.53
N ASP A 19 16.36 49.41 2.26
CA ASP A 19 17.62 48.73 2.61
C ASP A 19 17.86 48.69 4.14
N MET A 20 17.25 49.60 4.87
CA MET A 20 17.33 49.66 6.34
C MET A 20 16.28 48.80 7.05
N LYS A 21 15.21 48.42 6.36
CA LYS A 21 14.23 47.47 6.85
C LYS A 21 14.68 46.08 6.41
N GLY A 22 15.10 45.24 7.36
CA GLY A 22 15.36 43.82 7.04
C GLY A 22 14.22 43.20 6.26
N GLU A 23 14.49 42.15 5.49
CA GLU A 23 13.50 41.46 4.71
C GLU A 23 12.34 41.05 5.63
N ARG A 24 11.15 41.55 5.32
CA ARG A 24 9.92 41.24 6.03
C ARG A 24 9.13 40.27 5.17
N THR A 25 8.84 39.13 5.71
CA THR A 25 8.17 38.05 4.98
C THR A 25 6.90 37.58 5.70
N LEU A 26 6.00 36.96 4.94
CA LEU A 26 4.87 36.19 5.39
C LEU A 26 5.05 34.78 4.89
N THR A 27 4.62 33.81 5.67
CA THR A 27 4.61 32.41 5.24
C THR A 27 3.18 31.93 5.12
N ILE A 28 2.85 31.24 4.03
CA ILE A 28 1.57 30.53 3.90
C ILE A 28 1.82 29.07 3.55
N ASP A 29 1.13 28.16 4.22
CA ASP A 29 1.27 26.73 4.06
C ASP A 29 -0.09 26.02 4.14
N GLY A 30 -0.14 24.77 3.74
CA GLY A 30 -1.33 23.94 3.69
C GLY A 30 -2.04 23.97 2.35
N GLU A 31 -3.37 24.03 2.36
CA GLU A 31 -4.21 23.85 1.17
C GLU A 31 -4.36 25.11 0.32
N VAL A 32 -3.22 25.60 -0.21
CA VAL A 32 -3.13 26.68 -1.21
C VAL A 32 -2.34 26.18 -2.42
N ASN A 33 -2.54 26.81 -3.59
CA ASN A 33 -1.92 26.34 -4.83
C ASN A 33 -0.39 26.50 -4.84
N PHE A 34 0.13 27.57 -4.23
CA PHE A 34 1.57 27.84 -4.13
C PHE A 34 1.94 28.16 -2.68
N PRO A 35 2.13 27.14 -1.82
CA PRO A 35 2.63 27.37 -0.46
C PRO A 35 4.08 27.89 -0.50
N GLY A 36 4.43 28.79 0.43
CA GLY A 36 5.78 29.35 0.46
C GLY A 36 5.89 30.64 1.26
N VAL A 37 7.01 31.32 1.05
CA VAL A 37 7.35 32.59 1.71
C VAL A 37 7.11 33.73 0.72
N TYR A 38 6.35 34.72 1.17
CA TYR A 38 5.99 35.91 0.40
C TYR A 38 6.53 37.17 1.03
N GLN A 39 6.74 38.20 0.24
CA GLN A 39 7.17 39.50 0.78
C GLN A 39 5.99 40.17 1.48
N TYR A 40 6.26 40.71 2.67
CA TYR A 40 5.27 41.46 3.42
C TYR A 40 5.07 42.87 2.80
N ALA A 41 3.83 43.25 2.62
CA ALA A 41 3.41 44.61 2.32
C ALA A 41 2.56 45.15 3.48
N ASP A 42 2.63 46.49 3.70
CA ASP A 42 1.81 47.10 4.75
C ASP A 42 0.31 46.90 4.43
N ASN A 43 -0.48 46.62 5.45
CA ASN A 43 -1.92 46.35 5.39
C ASN A 43 -2.33 45.05 4.62
N THR A 44 -1.40 44.11 4.42
CA THR A 44 -1.71 42.82 3.81
C THR A 44 -2.74 42.05 4.68
N THR A 45 -3.80 41.61 4.07
CA THR A 45 -4.83 40.76 4.70
C THR A 45 -4.54 39.26 4.43
N ILE A 46 -5.32 38.38 5.07
CA ILE A 46 -5.26 36.93 4.80
C ILE A 46 -5.66 36.65 3.35
N GLU A 47 -6.66 37.34 2.86
CA GLU A 47 -7.17 37.22 1.48
C GLU A 47 -6.12 37.59 0.44
N ASP A 48 -5.39 38.71 0.69
CA ASP A 48 -4.32 39.15 -0.21
C ASP A 48 -3.22 38.09 -0.30
N LEU A 49 -2.82 37.53 0.84
CA LEU A 49 -1.79 36.49 0.87
C LEU A 49 -2.26 35.20 0.19
N VAL A 50 -3.50 34.80 0.40
CA VAL A 50 -4.09 33.64 -0.29
C VAL A 50 -4.14 33.87 -1.79
N LEU A 51 -4.52 35.07 -2.25
CA LEU A 51 -4.51 35.41 -3.68
C LEU A 51 -3.10 35.36 -4.26
N GLN A 52 -2.08 35.88 -3.55
CA GLN A 52 -0.69 35.77 -3.97
C GLN A 52 -0.21 34.30 -4.03
N ALA A 53 -0.72 33.44 -3.14
CA ALA A 53 -0.48 32.01 -3.17
C ALA A 53 -1.31 31.25 -4.23
N GLY A 54 -1.96 31.96 -5.16
CA GLY A 54 -2.72 31.38 -6.26
C GLY A 54 -4.10 30.85 -5.88
N GLY A 55 -4.61 31.19 -4.68
CA GLY A 55 -5.89 30.75 -4.17
C GLY A 55 -5.85 29.41 -3.45
N PHE A 56 -7.02 28.94 -3.03
CA PHE A 56 -7.20 27.69 -2.31
C PHE A 56 -7.17 26.48 -3.25
N THR A 57 -6.72 25.33 -2.71
CA THR A 57 -6.96 24.04 -3.36
C THR A 57 -8.41 23.58 -3.14
N GLU A 58 -8.86 22.60 -3.91
CA GLU A 58 -10.18 21.98 -3.73
C GLU A 58 -10.35 21.35 -2.33
N ALA A 59 -9.24 20.95 -1.71
CA ALA A 59 -9.21 20.31 -0.40
C ALA A 59 -9.25 21.29 0.77
N ALA A 60 -9.16 22.61 0.52
CA ALA A 60 -9.07 23.63 1.55
C ALA A 60 -10.34 23.67 2.44
N SER A 61 -10.14 23.84 3.73
CA SER A 61 -11.19 24.08 4.69
C SER A 61 -11.54 25.57 4.76
N MET A 62 -12.76 25.94 4.43
CA MET A 62 -13.25 27.28 4.64
C MET A 62 -13.63 27.55 6.11
N ALA A 63 -13.71 26.51 6.93
CA ALA A 63 -14.09 26.63 8.33
C ALA A 63 -12.93 27.05 9.24
N LYS A 64 -11.67 26.86 8.78
CA LYS A 64 -10.52 27.10 9.65
C LYS A 64 -9.27 27.45 8.88
N VAL A 65 -8.81 28.70 9.07
CA VAL A 65 -7.50 29.18 8.70
C VAL A 65 -6.84 29.70 9.99
N ASP A 66 -5.64 29.23 10.28
CA ASP A 66 -4.91 29.60 11.47
C ASP A 66 -3.76 30.56 11.11
N VAL A 67 -3.62 31.65 11.85
CA VAL A 67 -2.51 32.59 11.76
C VAL A 67 -1.71 32.51 13.05
N PHE A 68 -0.43 32.20 12.93
CA PHE A 68 0.52 32.16 14.04
C PHE A 68 1.38 33.42 14.01
N ARG A 69 1.29 34.21 15.06
CA ARG A 69 2.04 35.44 15.24
C ARG A 69 3.08 35.29 16.33
N ARG A 70 4.32 35.59 16.03
CA ARG A 70 5.39 35.55 17.02
C ARG A 70 5.19 36.62 18.10
N ILE A 71 5.40 36.22 19.35
CA ILE A 71 5.42 37.15 20.46
C ILE A 71 6.78 37.91 20.43
N LYS A 72 6.70 39.22 20.41
CA LYS A 72 7.89 40.10 20.52
C LYS A 72 7.83 40.80 21.86
N ASN A 73 8.66 40.40 22.79
CA ASN A 73 8.82 41.07 24.06
C ASN A 73 10.30 41.46 24.25
N PRO A 74 10.73 42.60 23.67
CA PRO A 74 12.14 43.03 23.75
C PRO A 74 12.58 43.39 25.17
N ASP A 75 11.64 43.63 26.09
CA ASP A 75 11.92 44.01 27.48
C ASP A 75 11.82 42.78 28.44
N ALA A 76 11.67 41.57 27.92
CA ALA A 76 11.60 40.38 28.75
C ALA A 76 12.93 40.12 29.46
N VAL A 77 12.88 39.97 30.78
CA VAL A 77 14.01 39.64 31.65
C VAL A 77 14.04 38.13 31.96
N THR A 78 12.93 37.45 31.73
CA THR A 78 12.75 36.02 31.95
C THR A 78 12.20 35.35 30.68
N ASP A 79 12.49 34.08 30.54
CA ASP A 79 11.90 33.27 29.45
C ASP A 79 10.38 33.17 29.61
N ASP A 80 9.64 33.34 28.51
CA ASP A 80 8.19 33.22 28.47
C ASP A 80 7.85 31.89 27.84
N GLU A 81 7.00 31.12 28.50
CA GLU A 81 6.57 29.80 28.00
C GLU A 81 5.74 29.89 26.69
N LYS A 82 5.16 31.08 26.43
CA LYS A 82 4.33 31.32 25.27
C LYS A 82 5.17 31.77 24.07
N LEU A 83 5.26 30.95 23.03
CA LEU A 83 6.08 31.21 21.83
C LEU A 83 5.36 32.03 20.76
N SER A 84 4.03 31.87 20.63
CA SER A 84 3.23 32.51 19.60
C SER A 84 1.79 32.75 20.05
N GLU A 85 1.13 33.68 19.37
CA GLU A 85 -0.32 33.87 19.43
C GLU A 85 -0.97 33.25 18.22
N THR A 86 -2.06 32.50 18.45
CA THR A 86 -2.83 31.85 17.38
C THR A 86 -4.15 32.55 17.21
N HIS A 87 -4.40 33.00 15.99
CA HIS A 87 -5.69 33.55 15.57
C HIS A 87 -6.32 32.58 14.56
N SER A 88 -7.55 32.16 14.82
CA SER A 88 -8.29 31.23 13.92
C SER A 88 -9.45 31.94 13.29
N PHE A 89 -9.58 31.85 11.98
CA PHE A 89 -10.62 32.49 11.20
C PHE A 89 -11.43 31.47 10.41
N SER A 90 -12.70 31.76 10.19
CA SER A 90 -13.53 31.09 9.20
C SER A 90 -13.67 31.95 7.97
N LEU A 91 -13.74 31.32 6.81
CA LEU A 91 -13.86 31.99 5.52
C LEU A 91 -15.23 31.66 4.90
N ARG A 92 -15.77 32.63 4.18
CA ARG A 92 -16.91 32.41 3.29
C ARG A 92 -16.60 33.02 1.93
N ASP A 93 -16.70 32.24 0.87
CA ASP A 93 -16.38 32.63 -0.49
C ASP A 93 -14.96 33.23 -0.64
N GLY A 94 -14.01 32.75 0.19
CA GLY A 94 -12.63 33.26 0.23
C GLY A 94 -12.41 34.50 1.10
N LEU A 95 -13.43 35.03 1.75
CA LEU A 95 -13.38 36.21 2.63
C LEU A 95 -13.44 35.82 4.11
N VAL A 96 -12.66 36.47 4.95
CA VAL A 96 -12.70 36.30 6.40
C VAL A 96 -14.01 36.83 6.95
N MET A 97 -14.68 36.05 7.80
CA MET A 97 -15.98 36.41 8.38
C MET A 97 -15.86 36.85 9.83
N GLY A 98 -16.71 37.79 10.21
CA GLY A 98 -16.83 38.29 11.60
C GLY A 98 -15.76 39.31 11.99
N ASP A 99 -15.29 39.24 13.25
CA ASP A 99 -14.34 40.22 13.82
C ASP A 99 -12.95 40.18 13.19
N GLY A 100 -12.70 39.28 12.26
CA GLY A 100 -11.45 39.16 11.53
C GLY A 100 -11.38 39.96 10.22
N GLN A 101 -12.46 40.65 9.80
CA GLN A 101 -12.48 41.41 8.53
C GLN A 101 -11.44 42.51 8.45
N ASP A 102 -11.07 43.11 9.61
CA ASP A 102 -10.04 44.13 9.70
C ASP A 102 -8.68 43.59 10.19
N PHE A 103 -8.50 42.25 10.14
CA PHE A 103 -7.27 41.61 10.59
C PHE A 103 -6.16 41.78 9.55
N HIS A 104 -5.16 42.58 9.93
CA HIS A 104 -3.97 42.73 9.09
C HIS A 104 -2.84 41.84 9.58
N LEU A 105 -2.20 41.19 8.63
CA LEU A 105 -1.02 40.38 8.87
C LEU A 105 0.16 41.26 9.28
N GLN A 106 0.99 40.75 10.16
CA GLN A 106 2.23 41.38 10.57
C GLN A 106 3.45 40.67 9.96
N PRO A 107 4.60 41.34 9.86
CA PRO A 107 5.83 40.71 9.38
C PRO A 107 6.12 39.43 10.18
N TYR A 108 6.41 38.36 9.44
CA TYR A 108 6.71 37.01 9.94
C TYR A 108 5.50 36.24 10.51
N ASP A 109 4.29 36.68 10.23
CA ASP A 109 3.11 35.83 10.48
C ASP A 109 3.16 34.58 9.57
N GLU A 110 2.72 33.45 10.13
CA GLU A 110 2.59 32.17 9.42
C GLU A 110 1.11 31.82 9.33
N VAL A 111 0.62 31.68 8.09
CA VAL A 111 -0.78 31.36 7.80
C VAL A 111 -0.88 29.90 7.37
N PHE A 112 -1.73 29.14 8.03
CA PHE A 112 -1.99 27.74 7.71
C PHE A 112 -3.42 27.52 7.26
N VAL A 113 -3.60 27.12 6.01
CA VAL A 113 -4.89 26.72 5.46
C VAL A 113 -5.07 25.23 5.69
N ARG A 114 -6.04 24.87 6.54
CA ARG A 114 -6.25 23.45 6.91
C ARG A 114 -7.00 22.71 5.82
N LYS A 115 -6.71 21.40 5.72
CA LYS A 115 -7.48 20.49 4.86
C LYS A 115 -8.88 20.28 5.43
N SER A 116 -9.89 20.29 4.58
CA SER A 116 -11.26 19.99 4.98
C SER A 116 -11.37 18.52 5.42
N PRO A 117 -11.91 18.25 6.64
CA PRO A 117 -12.12 16.88 7.09
C PRO A 117 -13.18 16.12 6.27
N ALA A 118 -14.02 16.85 5.55
CA ALA A 118 -15.01 16.27 4.65
C ALA A 118 -14.48 16.00 3.25
N TYR A 119 -13.33 16.59 2.88
CA TYR A 119 -12.70 16.34 1.59
C TYR A 119 -12.12 14.93 1.53
N SER A 120 -12.45 14.22 0.50
CA SER A 120 -11.87 12.93 0.17
C SER A 120 -11.65 12.87 -1.33
N GLU A 121 -10.44 12.55 -1.72
CA GLU A 121 -10.13 12.25 -3.11
C GLU A 121 -10.98 11.08 -3.59
N GLN A 122 -11.32 11.10 -4.88
CA GLN A 122 -12.07 10.01 -5.50
C GLN A 122 -11.21 8.76 -5.49
N ARG A 123 -11.72 7.72 -4.83
CA ARG A 123 -11.07 6.41 -4.72
C ARG A 123 -11.75 5.44 -5.65
N ASN A 124 -10.94 4.65 -6.35
CA ASN A 124 -11.41 3.69 -7.34
C ASN A 124 -11.00 2.27 -6.97
N VAL A 125 -11.88 1.34 -7.24
CA VAL A 125 -11.67 -0.10 -7.13
C VAL A 125 -11.99 -0.75 -8.47
N LYS A 126 -11.41 -1.91 -8.74
CA LYS A 126 -11.59 -2.62 -10.00
C LYS A 126 -12.23 -3.98 -9.78
N ILE A 127 -13.13 -4.35 -10.67
CA ILE A 127 -13.72 -5.68 -10.74
C ILE A 127 -13.54 -6.27 -12.14
N SER A 128 -13.14 -7.53 -12.21
CA SER A 128 -12.86 -8.23 -13.46
C SER A 128 -13.36 -9.69 -13.43
N GLY A 129 -13.50 -10.28 -14.61
CA GLY A 129 -13.96 -11.65 -14.77
C GLY A 129 -15.47 -11.77 -14.91
N GLU A 130 -16.06 -12.77 -14.28
CA GLU A 130 -17.45 -13.20 -14.46
C GLU A 130 -18.45 -12.33 -13.66
N VAL A 131 -18.61 -11.10 -14.11
CA VAL A 131 -19.62 -10.12 -13.64
C VAL A 131 -20.33 -9.52 -14.83
N ASN A 132 -21.51 -8.95 -14.62
CA ASN A 132 -22.27 -8.36 -15.71
C ASN A 132 -21.58 -7.16 -16.35
N PHE A 133 -20.97 -6.29 -15.52
CA PHE A 133 -20.24 -5.11 -15.97
C PHE A 133 -18.86 -5.07 -15.29
N SER A 134 -17.84 -5.55 -15.98
CA SER A 134 -16.46 -5.45 -15.50
C SER A 134 -15.89 -4.05 -15.74
N GLY A 135 -15.03 -3.56 -14.83
CA GLY A 135 -14.43 -2.24 -14.99
C GLY A 135 -13.96 -1.64 -13.68
N SER A 136 -13.65 -0.35 -13.71
CA SER A 136 -13.32 0.44 -12.53
C SER A 136 -14.56 1.13 -12.01
N TYR A 137 -14.71 1.15 -10.69
CA TYR A 137 -15.83 1.76 -9.97
C TYR A 137 -15.30 2.74 -8.94
N ALA A 138 -15.92 3.92 -8.88
CA ALA A 138 -15.65 4.88 -7.84
C ALA A 138 -16.33 4.42 -6.53
N MET A 139 -15.62 4.54 -5.42
CA MET A 139 -16.19 4.30 -4.09
C MET A 139 -17.05 5.51 -3.69
N ASP A 140 -18.32 5.29 -3.47
CA ASP A 140 -19.29 6.34 -3.11
C ASP A 140 -19.31 6.69 -1.61
N ASN A 141 -18.70 5.84 -0.79
CA ASN A 141 -18.62 6.03 0.64
C ASN A 141 -17.33 5.42 1.25
N LYS A 142 -17.00 5.87 2.48
CA LYS A 142 -15.78 5.40 3.20
C LYS A 142 -15.84 3.94 3.64
N ASN A 143 -17.04 3.36 3.69
CA ASN A 143 -17.29 1.98 4.14
C ASN A 143 -17.66 1.06 2.97
N TYR A 144 -17.16 1.35 1.76
CA TYR A 144 -17.43 0.58 0.56
C TYR A 144 -16.92 -0.85 0.69
N ARG A 145 -17.77 -1.84 0.41
CA ARG A 145 -17.51 -3.25 0.67
C ARG A 145 -17.54 -4.10 -0.60
N LEU A 146 -17.13 -5.37 -0.48
CA LEU A 146 -17.19 -6.35 -1.58
C LEU A 146 -18.60 -6.49 -2.15
N SER A 147 -19.62 -6.54 -1.29
CA SER A 147 -21.01 -6.66 -1.71
C SER A 147 -21.49 -5.45 -2.51
N ASP A 148 -21.05 -4.23 -2.14
CA ASP A 148 -21.39 -2.99 -2.85
C ASP A 148 -20.77 -2.98 -4.25
N LEU A 149 -19.49 -3.37 -4.37
CA LEU A 149 -18.81 -3.46 -5.65
C LEU A 149 -19.48 -4.45 -6.61
N VAL A 150 -19.80 -5.65 -6.12
CA VAL A 150 -20.49 -6.65 -6.95
C VAL A 150 -21.88 -6.19 -7.35
N LYS A 151 -22.60 -5.50 -6.46
CA LYS A 151 -23.90 -4.90 -6.75
C LYS A 151 -23.79 -3.80 -7.80
N ALA A 152 -22.81 -2.91 -7.68
CA ALA A 152 -22.51 -1.86 -8.67
C ALA A 152 -22.17 -2.44 -10.04
N ALA A 153 -21.45 -3.59 -10.07
CA ALA A 153 -21.14 -4.33 -11.29
C ALA A 153 -22.34 -5.12 -11.88
N GLY A 154 -23.55 -4.90 -11.38
CA GLY A 154 -24.76 -5.57 -11.84
C GLY A 154 -24.90 -7.02 -11.41
N GLY A 155 -24.07 -7.47 -10.46
CA GLY A 155 -24.08 -8.85 -9.96
C GLY A 155 -23.14 -9.79 -10.71
N LEU A 156 -23.15 -11.04 -10.28
CA LEU A 156 -22.34 -12.13 -10.85
C LEU A 156 -22.99 -12.65 -12.13
N SER A 157 -22.17 -13.06 -13.11
CA SER A 157 -22.67 -13.77 -14.30
C SER A 157 -23.14 -15.18 -13.95
N SER A 158 -23.85 -15.83 -14.87
CA SER A 158 -24.30 -17.23 -14.70
C SER A 158 -23.15 -18.23 -14.64
N LEU A 159 -21.96 -17.86 -15.12
CA LEU A 159 -20.76 -18.69 -15.15
C LEU A 159 -19.81 -18.37 -14.00
N ALA A 160 -20.15 -17.44 -13.13
CA ALA A 160 -19.28 -16.98 -12.05
C ALA A 160 -19.03 -18.05 -10.99
N TYR A 161 -17.79 -18.15 -10.56
CA TYR A 161 -17.40 -18.99 -9.43
C TYR A 161 -17.02 -18.14 -8.21
N ALA A 162 -18.00 -17.77 -7.41
CA ALA A 162 -17.83 -16.90 -6.25
C ALA A 162 -16.82 -17.41 -5.21
N LYS A 163 -16.71 -18.75 -5.02
CA LYS A 163 -15.70 -19.35 -4.12
C LYS A 163 -14.27 -19.20 -4.60
N GLY A 164 -14.09 -19.00 -5.90
CA GLY A 164 -12.80 -18.80 -6.52
C GLY A 164 -12.40 -17.32 -6.61
N ALA A 165 -13.23 -16.42 -6.15
CA ALA A 165 -12.96 -14.98 -6.21
C ALA A 165 -11.67 -14.62 -5.45
N ARG A 166 -10.89 -13.69 -6.01
CA ARG A 166 -9.63 -13.20 -5.47
C ARG A 166 -9.70 -11.70 -5.31
N LEU A 167 -9.25 -11.21 -4.17
CA LEU A 167 -9.04 -9.79 -3.94
C LEU A 167 -7.54 -9.53 -3.91
N GLN A 168 -7.07 -8.70 -4.83
CA GLN A 168 -5.70 -8.20 -4.86
C GLN A 168 -5.69 -6.78 -4.29
N ARG A 169 -4.82 -6.53 -3.33
CA ARG A 169 -4.71 -5.24 -2.65
C ARG A 169 -3.33 -4.64 -2.88
N LYS A 170 -3.28 -3.35 -3.18
CA LYS A 170 -2.02 -2.61 -3.26
C LYS A 170 -1.42 -2.43 -1.88
N LEU A 171 -0.10 -2.59 -1.80
CA LEU A 171 0.67 -2.28 -0.60
C LEU A 171 0.71 -0.77 -0.40
N THR A 172 0.47 -0.31 0.82
CA THR A 172 0.81 1.06 1.22
C THR A 172 2.32 1.22 1.33
N ASP A 173 2.81 2.46 1.38
CA ASP A 173 4.26 2.71 1.50
C ASP A 173 4.81 2.18 2.83
N GLU A 174 4.02 2.22 3.90
CA GLU A 174 4.36 1.60 5.18
C GLU A 174 4.43 0.08 5.08
N GLU A 175 3.44 -0.54 4.44
CA GLU A 175 3.40 -2.00 4.22
C GLU A 175 4.58 -2.44 3.33
N LYS A 176 4.97 -1.64 2.32
CA LYS A 176 6.16 -1.90 1.49
C LYS A 176 7.43 -1.90 2.32
N LYS A 177 7.62 -0.89 3.18
CA LYS A 177 8.77 -0.80 4.09
C LYS A 177 8.82 -1.97 5.07
N GLN A 178 7.68 -2.31 5.69
CA GLN A 178 7.60 -3.47 6.59
C GLN A 178 7.96 -4.77 5.89
N ARG A 179 7.47 -4.96 4.66
CA ARG A 179 7.76 -6.12 3.83
C ARG A 179 9.24 -6.20 3.46
N GLU A 180 9.87 -5.08 3.12
CA GLU A 180 11.30 -5.02 2.84
C GLU A 180 12.14 -5.44 4.06
N VAL A 181 11.78 -4.95 5.25
CA VAL A 181 12.43 -5.35 6.51
C VAL A 181 12.24 -6.85 6.77
N ALA A 182 11.01 -7.37 6.61
CA ALA A 182 10.73 -8.79 6.79
C ALA A 182 11.53 -9.67 5.82
N MET A 183 11.69 -9.22 4.57
CA MET A 183 12.53 -9.92 3.60
C MET A 183 14.01 -9.93 3.99
N LYS A 184 14.54 -8.80 4.47
CA LYS A 184 15.94 -8.74 4.97
C LYS A 184 16.15 -9.71 6.12
N VAL A 185 15.19 -9.77 7.06
CA VAL A 185 15.24 -10.73 8.18
C VAL A 185 15.21 -12.18 7.67
N ALA A 186 14.31 -12.48 6.73
CA ALA A 186 14.24 -13.83 6.14
C ALA A 186 15.54 -14.22 5.38
N GLN A 187 16.16 -13.29 4.67
CA GLN A 187 17.45 -13.49 4.01
C GLN A 187 18.54 -13.80 5.03
N ILE A 188 18.60 -13.05 6.14
CA ILE A 188 19.57 -13.29 7.22
C ILE A 188 19.36 -14.68 7.83
N GLN A 189 18.11 -15.08 8.11
CA GLN A 189 17.81 -16.41 8.64
C GLN A 189 18.22 -17.53 7.68
N LEU A 190 17.92 -17.39 6.39
CA LEU A 190 18.34 -18.34 5.37
C LEU A 190 19.87 -18.44 5.27
N TYR A 191 20.56 -17.29 5.37
CA TYR A 191 22.00 -17.24 5.41
C TYR A 191 22.58 -17.97 6.63
N GLU A 192 22.05 -17.68 7.84
CA GLU A 192 22.46 -18.36 9.07
C GLU A 192 22.19 -19.87 9.04
N GLU A 193 21.05 -20.30 8.51
CA GLU A 193 20.70 -21.71 8.37
C GLU A 193 21.64 -22.41 7.38
N SER A 194 22.01 -21.75 6.29
CA SER A 194 22.99 -22.26 5.33
C SER A 194 24.36 -22.44 5.96
N MET A 195 24.75 -21.52 6.85
CA MET A 195 26.02 -21.59 7.60
C MET A 195 26.05 -22.73 8.62
N ARG A 196 24.89 -23.07 9.22
CA ARG A 196 24.79 -24.16 10.21
C ARG A 196 24.72 -25.54 9.57
N SER A 197 24.20 -25.65 8.35
CA SER A 197 23.90 -26.95 7.73
C SER A 197 25.05 -27.57 6.96
N GLU A 198 26.10 -26.85 6.63
CA GLU A 198 27.20 -27.31 5.79
C GLU A 198 28.55 -27.26 6.50
N LYS A 199 29.25 -28.40 6.46
CA LYS A 199 30.62 -28.52 6.94
C LYS A 199 31.64 -27.80 6.03
N THR A 200 31.24 -27.39 4.83
CA THR A 200 32.02 -26.62 3.86
C THR A 200 31.23 -25.40 3.44
N PHE A 201 31.79 -24.23 3.71
CA PHE A 201 31.23 -22.94 3.31
C PHE A 201 31.32 -22.74 1.81
N ASP A 202 30.21 -22.62 1.11
CA ASP A 202 30.15 -22.28 -0.30
C ASP A 202 29.82 -20.80 -0.49
N MET A 203 30.83 -20.02 -0.82
CA MET A 203 30.75 -18.56 -1.00
C MET A 203 29.79 -18.17 -2.13
N ALA A 204 29.70 -18.97 -3.20
CA ALA A 204 28.82 -18.72 -4.33
C ALA A 204 27.34 -18.85 -3.95
N ARG A 205 27.02 -19.73 -3.00
CA ARG A 205 25.66 -19.91 -2.48
C ARG A 205 25.25 -18.80 -1.52
N ALA A 206 26.18 -18.33 -0.69
CA ALA A 206 25.99 -17.17 0.17
C ALA A 206 25.70 -15.90 -0.63
N ASP A 207 26.46 -15.66 -1.71
CA ASP A 207 26.22 -14.55 -2.64
C ASP A 207 24.87 -14.67 -3.35
N SER A 208 24.45 -15.88 -3.72
CA SER A 208 23.15 -16.12 -4.35
C SER A 208 21.97 -15.80 -3.41
N ILE A 209 22.09 -16.11 -2.11
CA ILE A 209 21.08 -15.78 -1.10
C ILE A 209 21.07 -14.27 -0.85
N GLN A 210 22.22 -13.63 -0.77
CA GLN A 210 22.36 -12.21 -0.51
C GLN A 210 21.83 -11.35 -1.68
N ASN A 211 21.93 -11.86 -2.91
CA ASN A 211 21.46 -11.20 -4.14
C ASN A 211 20.05 -11.63 -4.56
N LEU A 212 19.35 -12.42 -3.74
CA LEU A 212 17.98 -12.86 -4.05
C LEU A 212 17.00 -11.69 -3.95
N LYS A 213 16.85 -10.96 -5.06
CA LYS A 213 15.77 -9.97 -5.21
C LYS A 213 14.50 -10.71 -5.58
N LEU A 214 13.65 -11.01 -4.61
CA LEU A 214 12.29 -11.45 -4.90
C LEU A 214 11.44 -10.23 -5.25
N ASP A 215 11.10 -10.11 -6.53
CA ASP A 215 10.06 -9.20 -6.95
C ASP A 215 8.70 -9.83 -6.58
N LEU A 216 8.18 -9.42 -5.44
CA LEU A 216 6.89 -9.89 -4.93
C LEU A 216 5.72 -9.03 -5.44
N GLY A 217 6.00 -8.08 -6.36
CA GLY A 217 5.00 -7.14 -6.88
C GLY A 217 4.51 -6.13 -5.83
N ASP A 218 3.73 -5.17 -6.27
CA ASP A 218 3.16 -4.11 -5.44
C ASP A 218 1.80 -4.48 -4.82
N THR A 219 1.36 -5.73 -4.98
CA THR A 219 0.05 -6.20 -4.51
C THR A 219 0.19 -7.47 -3.68
N TYR A 220 -0.82 -7.74 -2.85
CA TYR A 220 -0.93 -8.99 -2.12
C TYR A 220 -2.37 -9.52 -2.14
N PRO A 221 -2.56 -10.85 -2.09
CA PRO A 221 -3.88 -11.44 -2.04
C PRO A 221 -4.48 -11.27 -0.64
N VAL A 222 -5.73 -10.83 -0.59
CA VAL A 222 -6.54 -10.80 0.63
C VAL A 222 -7.48 -12.00 0.61
N ALA A 223 -7.47 -12.79 1.69
CA ALA A 223 -8.38 -13.92 1.82
C ALA A 223 -9.82 -13.42 1.96
N ILE A 224 -10.68 -13.80 1.03
CA ILE A 224 -12.09 -13.43 1.01
C ILE A 224 -13.01 -14.64 0.87
N ASN A 225 -14.23 -14.48 1.33
CA ASN A 225 -15.32 -15.42 1.07
C ASN A 225 -16.50 -14.67 0.42
N LEU A 226 -16.40 -14.48 -0.89
CA LEU A 226 -17.39 -13.69 -1.63
C LEU A 226 -18.81 -14.26 -1.51
N GLU A 227 -18.96 -15.60 -1.48
CA GLU A 227 -20.27 -16.22 -1.33
C GLU A 227 -20.95 -15.83 -0.01
N LYS A 228 -20.20 -15.82 1.11
CA LYS A 228 -20.72 -15.38 2.40
C LYS A 228 -20.94 -13.87 2.47
N ALA A 229 -20.03 -13.08 1.90
CA ALA A 229 -20.18 -11.64 1.81
C ALA A 229 -21.47 -11.23 1.11
N MET A 230 -21.77 -11.88 -0.02
CA MET A 230 -23.00 -11.64 -0.79
C MET A 230 -24.27 -12.09 -0.07
N ARG A 231 -24.20 -13.17 0.73
CA ARG A 231 -25.36 -13.64 1.51
C ARG A 231 -25.66 -12.75 2.72
N ASN A 232 -24.63 -12.22 3.36
CA ASN A 232 -24.73 -11.41 4.57
C ASN A 232 -23.93 -10.10 4.40
N PRO A 233 -24.44 -9.11 3.65
CA PRO A 233 -23.80 -7.82 3.49
C PRO A 233 -23.56 -7.14 4.84
N GLY A 234 -22.39 -6.52 5.00
CA GLY A 234 -21.98 -5.86 6.24
C GLY A 234 -21.39 -6.80 7.31
N SER A 235 -21.32 -8.11 7.05
CA SER A 235 -20.68 -9.08 7.96
C SER A 235 -19.14 -8.97 7.94
N VAL A 236 -18.47 -9.75 8.79
CA VAL A 236 -17.01 -9.84 8.83
C VAL A 236 -16.43 -10.40 7.52
N ASP A 237 -17.17 -11.30 6.84
CA ASP A 237 -16.76 -11.85 5.54
C ASP A 237 -16.88 -10.80 4.41
N ASP A 238 -17.67 -9.73 4.60
CA ASP A 238 -17.86 -8.64 3.64
C ASP A 238 -16.80 -7.55 3.85
N VAL A 239 -15.63 -7.81 3.31
CA VAL A 239 -14.42 -7.02 3.53
C VAL A 239 -14.55 -5.60 3.00
N LEU A 240 -14.08 -4.63 3.79
CA LEU A 240 -13.94 -3.23 3.37
C LEU A 240 -12.88 -3.12 2.27
N LEU A 241 -13.24 -2.45 1.18
CA LEU A 241 -12.35 -2.19 0.07
C LEU A 241 -11.48 -0.96 0.32
N ARG A 242 -10.28 -0.97 -0.26
CA ARG A 242 -9.34 0.15 -0.28
C ARG A 242 -9.12 0.60 -1.70
N GLU A 243 -8.64 1.82 -1.86
CA GLU A 243 -8.24 2.33 -3.15
C GLU A 243 -7.26 1.40 -3.87
N GLY A 244 -7.56 1.15 -5.16
CA GLY A 244 -6.75 0.28 -6.01
C GLY A 244 -6.93 -1.22 -5.75
N ASP A 245 -7.88 -1.63 -4.89
CA ASP A 245 -8.26 -3.04 -4.76
C ASP A 245 -8.80 -3.56 -6.09
N GLU A 246 -8.40 -4.78 -6.47
CA GLU A 246 -8.90 -5.48 -7.66
C GLU A 246 -9.55 -6.80 -7.25
N LEU A 247 -10.87 -6.89 -7.49
CA LEU A 247 -11.64 -8.12 -7.30
C LEU A 247 -11.71 -8.87 -8.62
N GLN A 248 -11.15 -10.08 -8.65
CA GLN A 248 -11.21 -10.97 -9.80
C GLN A 248 -12.14 -12.15 -9.52
N ILE A 249 -13.14 -12.36 -10.38
CA ILE A 249 -14.11 -13.45 -10.27
C ILE A 249 -13.89 -14.41 -11.42
N PRO A 250 -13.35 -15.62 -11.16
CA PRO A 250 -13.09 -16.59 -12.21
C PRO A 250 -14.37 -17.26 -12.69
N GLN A 251 -14.30 -17.79 -13.89
CA GLN A 251 -15.31 -18.70 -14.42
C GLN A 251 -15.31 -20.02 -13.66
N PHE A 252 -16.49 -20.59 -13.46
CA PHE A 252 -16.63 -21.93 -12.90
C PHE A 252 -15.95 -22.97 -13.80
N SER A 253 -15.01 -23.72 -13.25
CA SER A 253 -14.35 -24.83 -13.94
C SER A 253 -14.71 -26.15 -13.26
N ASN A 254 -15.33 -27.05 -13.99
CA ASN A 254 -15.68 -28.40 -13.49
C ASN A 254 -14.50 -29.37 -13.62
N THR A 255 -13.27 -28.92 -13.50
CA THR A 255 -12.08 -29.76 -13.59
C THR A 255 -11.20 -29.60 -12.36
N VAL A 256 -10.38 -30.62 -12.10
CA VAL A 256 -9.29 -30.64 -11.12
C VAL A 256 -8.01 -30.88 -11.90
N LYS A 257 -7.08 -29.95 -11.81
CA LYS A 257 -5.75 -30.08 -12.41
C LYS A 257 -4.83 -30.84 -11.44
N ILE A 258 -4.03 -31.74 -11.97
CA ILE A 258 -3.05 -32.50 -11.19
C ILE A 258 -1.68 -32.24 -11.80
N SER A 259 -0.73 -31.79 -10.98
CA SER A 259 0.62 -31.40 -11.39
C SER A 259 1.69 -31.86 -10.41
N GLY A 260 2.95 -31.67 -10.80
CA GLY A 260 4.11 -32.09 -10.01
C GLY A 260 4.49 -33.55 -10.26
N ASP A 261 4.99 -34.26 -9.25
CA ASP A 261 5.52 -35.62 -9.33
C ASP A 261 4.42 -36.69 -9.42
N VAL A 262 3.68 -36.66 -10.54
CA VAL A 262 2.73 -37.70 -10.97
C VAL A 262 3.17 -38.25 -12.32
N MET A 263 2.73 -39.45 -12.67
CA MET A 263 3.12 -40.09 -13.95
C MET A 263 2.69 -39.25 -15.16
N TYR A 264 1.46 -38.70 -15.12
CA TYR A 264 0.92 -37.83 -16.18
C TYR A 264 0.21 -36.64 -15.58
N PRO A 265 0.81 -35.42 -15.60
CA PRO A 265 0.11 -34.19 -15.26
C PRO A 265 -1.10 -34.00 -16.19
N ILE A 266 -2.29 -33.86 -15.62
CA ILE A 266 -3.57 -33.86 -16.38
C ILE A 266 -4.65 -33.07 -15.64
N SER A 267 -5.62 -32.57 -16.40
CA SER A 267 -6.88 -32.04 -15.86
C SER A 267 -7.99 -33.07 -16.00
N ILE A 268 -8.70 -33.33 -14.93
CA ILE A 268 -9.73 -34.37 -14.84
C ILE A 268 -11.03 -33.72 -14.38
N ASN A 269 -12.18 -34.19 -14.87
CA ASN A 269 -13.48 -33.72 -14.41
C ASN A 269 -13.62 -33.89 -12.89
N TYR A 270 -14.13 -32.85 -12.25
CA TYR A 270 -14.41 -32.87 -10.82
C TYR A 270 -15.59 -33.83 -10.54
N GLU A 271 -15.42 -34.69 -9.56
CA GLU A 271 -16.45 -35.54 -9.03
C GLU A 271 -16.60 -35.32 -7.52
N LYS A 272 -17.79 -34.92 -7.09
CA LYS A 272 -18.06 -34.60 -5.67
C LYS A 272 -17.82 -35.84 -4.78
N GLY A 273 -17.08 -35.64 -3.69
CA GLY A 273 -16.84 -36.69 -2.69
C GLY A 273 -15.72 -37.67 -3.04
N LYS A 274 -15.07 -37.54 -4.18
CA LYS A 274 -13.91 -38.37 -4.51
C LYS A 274 -12.68 -37.96 -3.71
N SER A 275 -11.87 -38.93 -3.33
CA SER A 275 -10.67 -38.73 -2.54
C SER A 275 -9.46 -38.40 -3.40
N LEU A 276 -8.39 -37.86 -2.76
CA LEU A 276 -7.08 -37.62 -3.38
C LEU A 276 -6.59 -38.86 -4.14
N LYS A 277 -6.78 -40.07 -3.57
CA LYS A 277 -6.35 -41.32 -4.20
C LYS A 277 -7.02 -41.55 -5.57
N TYR A 278 -8.29 -41.15 -5.71
CA TYR A 278 -9.00 -41.25 -6.97
C TYR A 278 -8.34 -40.40 -8.06
N TYR A 279 -8.06 -39.12 -7.76
CA TYR A 279 -7.45 -38.16 -8.71
C TYR A 279 -6.02 -38.58 -9.08
N ILE A 280 -5.21 -38.98 -8.09
CA ILE A 280 -3.82 -39.44 -8.35
C ILE A 280 -3.84 -40.70 -9.21
N LYS A 281 -4.76 -41.65 -8.98
CA LYS A 281 -4.88 -42.86 -9.83
C LYS A 281 -5.19 -42.50 -11.28
N ARG A 282 -6.04 -41.48 -11.51
CA ARG A 282 -6.38 -41.01 -12.87
C ARG A 282 -5.20 -40.31 -13.55
N ALA A 283 -4.27 -39.76 -12.79
CA ALA A 283 -2.99 -39.20 -13.29
C ALA A 283 -1.88 -40.26 -13.46
N GLY A 284 -2.26 -41.55 -13.50
CA GLY A 284 -1.31 -42.68 -13.65
C GLY A 284 -0.59 -43.08 -12.36
N GLY A 285 -0.87 -42.42 -11.24
CA GLY A 285 -0.20 -42.65 -9.95
C GLY A 285 0.88 -41.61 -9.65
N TYR A 286 1.57 -41.83 -8.54
CA TYR A 286 2.71 -41.04 -8.15
C TYR A 286 3.96 -41.42 -8.94
N ALA A 287 4.77 -40.43 -9.34
CA ALA A 287 6.11 -40.67 -9.87
C ALA A 287 7.08 -41.13 -8.74
N ASP A 288 8.24 -41.65 -9.13
CA ASP A 288 9.20 -42.25 -8.20
C ASP A 288 9.66 -41.34 -7.08
N ARG A 289 9.79 -40.05 -7.35
CA ARG A 289 10.27 -39.06 -6.39
C ARG A 289 9.18 -38.34 -5.64
N ALA A 290 7.91 -38.69 -5.85
CA ALA A 290 6.78 -38.01 -5.23
C ALA A 290 6.82 -38.01 -3.69
N HIS A 291 6.58 -36.83 -3.11
CA HIS A 291 6.42 -36.68 -1.66
C HIS A 291 4.96 -36.92 -1.26
N LYS A 292 4.57 -38.20 -1.18
CA LYS A 292 3.18 -38.64 -1.00
C LYS A 292 2.47 -38.11 0.25
N SER A 293 3.22 -37.66 1.28
CA SER A 293 2.67 -37.10 2.50
C SER A 293 2.51 -35.57 2.47
N ARG A 294 3.05 -34.89 1.45
CA ARG A 294 3.01 -33.44 1.31
C ARG A 294 2.34 -33.04 0.00
N VAL A 295 1.10 -33.50 -0.22
CA VAL A 295 0.32 -33.09 -1.38
C VAL A 295 -0.54 -31.90 -1.01
N TYR A 296 -0.62 -30.92 -1.87
CA TYR A 296 -1.36 -29.68 -1.64
C TYR A 296 -2.49 -29.52 -2.64
N ALA A 297 -3.60 -28.91 -2.18
CA ALA A 297 -4.60 -28.32 -3.07
C ALA A 297 -4.38 -26.82 -3.13
N VAL A 298 -4.27 -26.29 -4.34
CA VAL A 298 -4.25 -24.84 -4.62
C VAL A 298 -5.62 -24.50 -5.18
N TYR A 299 -6.36 -23.67 -4.47
CA TYR A 299 -7.71 -23.26 -4.88
C TYR A 299 -7.68 -22.08 -5.83
N MET A 300 -8.77 -21.86 -6.55
CA MET A 300 -8.87 -20.73 -7.49
C MET A 300 -8.75 -19.36 -6.79
N ASN A 301 -9.12 -19.25 -5.52
CA ASN A 301 -8.93 -18.05 -4.72
C ASN A 301 -7.48 -17.83 -4.22
N GLY A 302 -6.54 -18.72 -4.59
CA GLY A 302 -5.14 -18.66 -4.18
C GLY A 302 -4.84 -19.30 -2.83
N ALA A 303 -5.83 -19.77 -2.09
CA ALA A 303 -5.60 -20.51 -0.85
C ALA A 303 -4.95 -21.86 -1.12
N VAL A 304 -4.07 -22.30 -0.20
CA VAL A 304 -3.35 -23.57 -0.30
C VAL A 304 -3.65 -24.40 0.95
N GLU A 305 -4.06 -25.66 0.74
CA GLU A 305 -4.34 -26.60 1.83
C GLU A 305 -3.54 -27.89 1.62
N GLN A 306 -2.91 -28.41 2.68
CA GLN A 306 -2.26 -29.71 2.61
C GLN A 306 -3.29 -30.82 2.68
N LEU A 307 -3.30 -31.68 1.67
CA LEU A 307 -4.25 -32.78 1.55
C LEU A 307 -3.81 -34.01 2.34
N GLY A 308 -4.64 -34.42 3.31
CA GLY A 308 -4.47 -35.66 4.07
C GLY A 308 -5.23 -36.86 3.51
N ARG A 309 -5.20 -37.96 4.22
CA ARG A 309 -5.93 -39.21 3.80
C ARG A 309 -7.46 -39.06 3.71
N ARG A 310 -8.06 -38.06 4.40
CA ARG A 310 -9.53 -37.80 4.46
C ARG A 310 -9.92 -36.51 3.72
N SER A 311 -9.22 -36.14 2.70
CA SER A 311 -9.34 -34.84 2.00
C SER A 311 -10.43 -34.77 0.93
N SER A 312 -11.38 -35.70 0.92
CA SER A 312 -12.47 -35.65 -0.08
C SER A 312 -13.38 -34.42 0.00
N LYS A 313 -13.40 -33.73 1.15
CA LYS A 313 -14.13 -32.47 1.33
C LYS A 313 -13.31 -31.23 0.91
N SER A 314 -12.00 -31.35 0.90
CA SER A 314 -11.07 -30.26 0.56
C SER A 314 -10.86 -30.11 -0.95
N ILE A 315 -11.13 -31.16 -1.75
CA ILE A 315 -11.01 -31.06 -3.20
C ILE A 315 -12.27 -30.38 -3.74
N GLN A 316 -12.08 -29.24 -4.41
CA GLN A 316 -13.13 -28.39 -4.98
C GLN A 316 -12.96 -28.28 -6.50
N PRO A 317 -14.06 -27.99 -7.24
CA PRO A 317 -13.95 -27.72 -8.67
C PRO A 317 -12.99 -26.56 -8.94
N GLY A 318 -12.19 -26.68 -9.98
CA GLY A 318 -11.19 -25.69 -10.36
C GLY A 318 -9.89 -25.70 -9.54
N CYS A 319 -9.76 -26.58 -8.53
CA CYS A 319 -8.50 -26.63 -7.77
C CYS A 319 -7.38 -27.37 -8.53
N GLU A 320 -6.14 -27.04 -8.17
CA GLU A 320 -4.95 -27.76 -8.64
C GLU A 320 -4.38 -28.61 -7.49
N ILE A 321 -4.22 -29.90 -7.73
CA ILE A 321 -3.55 -30.83 -6.82
C ILE A 321 -2.06 -30.85 -7.20
N VAL A 322 -1.22 -30.35 -6.33
CA VAL A 322 0.23 -30.27 -6.52
C VAL A 322 0.91 -31.36 -5.70
N VAL A 323 1.67 -32.22 -6.38
CA VAL A 323 2.46 -33.28 -5.75
C VAL A 323 3.94 -32.86 -5.78
N PRO A 324 4.54 -32.45 -4.67
CA PRO A 324 5.94 -32.03 -4.65
C PRO A 324 6.87 -33.24 -4.74
N SER A 325 8.09 -33.00 -5.23
CA SER A 325 9.19 -33.96 -5.22
C SER A 325 9.82 -34.08 -3.83
N LYS A 326 10.34 -35.23 -3.50
CA LYS A 326 11.23 -35.40 -2.35
C LYS A 326 12.52 -34.61 -2.62
N PRO A 327 13.05 -33.87 -1.64
CA PRO A 327 14.36 -33.23 -1.79
C PRO A 327 15.41 -34.29 -2.11
N GLN A 328 16.28 -33.99 -3.08
CA GLN A 328 17.46 -34.84 -3.31
C GLN A 328 18.35 -34.73 -2.09
N ARG A 329 18.56 -35.83 -1.39
CA ARG A 329 19.74 -35.96 -0.53
C ARG A 329 20.92 -36.06 -1.50
N ALA A 330 21.58 -34.96 -1.75
CA ALA A 330 22.81 -34.94 -2.52
C ALA A 330 23.83 -35.77 -1.74
N LYS A 331 24.19 -36.95 -2.25
CA LYS A 331 25.54 -37.47 -2.10
C LYS A 331 26.32 -36.59 -3.07
N MET A 332 26.98 -35.57 -2.53
CA MET A 332 27.69 -34.59 -3.34
C MET A 332 28.87 -35.23 -4.07
N SER A 333 28.81 -35.28 -5.38
CA SER A 333 29.95 -35.20 -6.26
C SER A 333 30.09 -33.73 -6.67
N THR A 334 31.26 -33.18 -6.53
CA THR A 334 31.64 -31.79 -6.73
C THR A 334 31.39 -31.23 -8.15
N ALA A 335 30.95 -32.04 -9.09
CA ALA A 335 30.73 -31.65 -10.50
C ALA A 335 29.27 -31.34 -10.88
N GLU A 336 28.29 -31.68 -10.07
CA GLU A 336 26.88 -31.53 -10.43
C GLU A 336 26.18 -30.31 -9.82
N MET A 337 26.92 -29.41 -9.19
CA MET A 337 26.37 -28.21 -8.55
C MET A 337 25.97 -27.08 -9.51
N MET A 338 26.24 -27.22 -10.80
CA MET A 338 26.04 -26.11 -11.75
C MET A 338 24.68 -26.09 -12.47
N THR A 339 23.75 -27.01 -12.22
CA THR A 339 22.46 -27.08 -12.96
C THR A 339 21.25 -27.22 -12.08
N ILE A 340 21.15 -26.45 -10.97
CA ILE A 340 19.86 -26.28 -10.32
C ILE A 340 19.27 -24.93 -10.75
N GLY A 341 18.90 -24.89 -12.03
CA GLY A 341 17.98 -23.91 -12.54
C GLY A 341 16.59 -24.16 -11.97
N THR A 342 16.00 -23.12 -11.41
CA THR A 342 14.58 -22.81 -11.37
C THR A 342 13.61 -23.99 -11.35
N SER A 343 13.50 -24.73 -10.25
CA SER A 343 12.36 -25.62 -10.07
C SER A 343 11.28 -24.91 -9.23
N THR A 344 10.06 -24.90 -9.75
CA THR A 344 8.84 -24.39 -9.09
C THR A 344 8.60 -24.95 -7.67
N ALA A 345 9.32 -26.00 -7.28
CA ALA A 345 9.29 -26.58 -5.94
C ALA A 345 9.88 -25.68 -4.85
N SER A 346 10.88 -24.84 -5.15
CA SER A 346 11.42 -23.88 -4.17
C SER A 346 10.44 -22.75 -3.86
N ILE A 347 9.60 -22.36 -4.81
CA ILE A 347 8.59 -21.31 -4.61
C ILE A 347 7.50 -21.79 -3.65
N ALA A 348 7.04 -23.03 -3.77
CA ALA A 348 6.03 -23.58 -2.88
C ALA A 348 6.54 -23.76 -1.43
N THR A 349 7.82 -24.11 -1.26
CA THR A 349 8.44 -24.20 0.07
C THR A 349 8.64 -22.80 0.67
N MET A 350 8.98 -21.82 -0.14
CA MET A 350 9.16 -20.43 0.26
C MET A 350 7.84 -19.77 0.65
N ILE A 351 6.76 -20.04 -0.11
CA ILE A 351 5.39 -19.58 0.23
C ILE A 351 4.92 -20.22 1.54
N ALA A 352 5.19 -21.52 1.77
CA ALA A 352 4.82 -22.19 3.02
C ALA A 352 5.59 -21.64 4.23
N THR A 353 6.84 -21.22 4.04
CA THR A 353 7.66 -20.60 5.11
C THR A 353 7.16 -19.18 5.40
N LEU A 354 6.81 -18.40 4.38
CA LEU A 354 6.25 -17.07 4.53
C LEU A 354 4.88 -17.09 5.21
N VAL A 355 4.02 -18.05 4.89
CA VAL A 355 2.71 -18.21 5.56
C VAL A 355 2.86 -18.57 7.05
N ASN A 356 3.93 -19.27 7.43
CA ASN A 356 4.21 -19.59 8.84
C ASN A 356 4.82 -18.42 9.64
N ILE A 357 5.40 -17.42 9.00
CA ILE A 357 5.97 -16.22 9.64
C ILE A 357 4.87 -15.16 9.91
N PHE A 358 3.76 -15.24 9.17
CA PHE A 358 2.63 -14.29 9.33
C PHE A 358 1.44 -14.87 10.11
N LYS A 359 1.62 -15.98 10.82
CA LYS A 359 0.70 -16.50 11.84
C LYS A 359 1.18 -16.12 13.22
#